data_2d4f76989aa3df99f1b62e0794ba2a92
#
_entry.id   2d4f76989aa3df99f1b62e0794ba2a92
#
_cell.length_a   1.000
_cell.length_b   1.000
_cell.length_c   1.000
_cell.angle_alpha   90.00
_cell.angle_beta   90.00
_cell.angle_gamma   90.00
#
_symmetry.space_group_name_H-M   'P 1'
#
loop_
_entity.id
_entity.type
_entity.pdbx_description
1 polymer ?
#
loop_
_entity_poly.entity_id
_entity_poly.type
_entity_poly.pdbx_seq_one_letter_code
_entity_poly.pdbx_strand_id
1 'polypeptide(L)'
;DLVAHDKAGERILEQLLQSAEERLEEEGIRGEIYLFRNNTDSAGNSYGCHENYLATREQDLASYSEVLVPFLVSRQIYAGAGKVLQTARGAKFAISQRAEHIWEGTSSATTRSRPMINTRDEPHADAERFRRLHIIVGDTNMGEYPTFLKVGATSIMLRMIEERSVIF
;
A
#
# COMPACT_ATOMS: atom_id res chain seq x y z
N ASP A 1 5.47 14.55 6.97
CA ASP A 1 6.78 13.85 6.99
C ASP A 1 6.79 12.55 6.17
N LEU A 2 5.76 11.68 6.23
CA LEU A 2 5.75 10.38 5.53
C LEU A 2 5.96 10.54 4.02
N VAL A 3 5.26 11.46 3.37
CA VAL A 3 5.40 11.72 1.92
C VAL A 3 6.82 12.18 1.58
N ALA A 4 7.40 13.03 2.40
CA ALA A 4 8.78 13.47 2.23
C ALA A 4 9.78 12.31 2.33
N HIS A 5 9.56 11.37 3.26
CA HIS A 5 10.39 10.16 3.37
C HIS A 5 10.20 9.21 2.18
N ASP A 6 8.98 9.03 1.67
CA ASP A 6 8.73 8.24 0.46
C ASP A 6 9.50 8.82 -0.75
N LYS A 7 9.45 10.14 -0.93
CA LYS A 7 10.18 10.83 -2.00
C LYS A 7 11.69 10.86 -1.79
N ALA A 8 12.16 10.96 -0.56
CA ALA A 8 13.58 10.81 -0.25
C ALA A 8 14.10 9.41 -0.60
N GLY A 9 13.30 8.37 -0.35
CA GLY A 9 13.61 7.00 -0.76
C GLY A 9 13.76 6.87 -2.29
N GLU A 10 12.86 7.46 -3.07
CA GLU A 10 12.97 7.51 -4.54
C GLU A 10 14.26 8.20 -4.97
N ARG A 11 14.59 9.33 -4.34
CA ARG A 11 15.82 10.08 -4.65
C ARG A 11 17.09 9.31 -4.34
N ILE A 12 17.11 8.58 -3.23
CA ILE A 12 18.25 7.71 -2.88
C ILE A 12 18.42 6.60 -3.91
N LEU A 13 17.34 5.97 -4.34
CA LEU A 13 17.38 4.92 -5.37
C LEU A 13 17.90 5.46 -6.71
N GLU A 14 17.50 6.67 -7.10
CA GLU A 14 18.02 7.34 -8.30
C GLU A 14 19.53 7.58 -8.21
N GLN A 15 20.02 8.06 -7.08
CA GLN A 15 21.47 8.26 -6.85
C GLN A 15 22.26 6.94 -6.89
N LEU A 16 21.70 5.88 -6.28
CA LEU A 16 22.32 4.56 -6.31
C LEU A 16 22.36 3.98 -7.73
N LEU A 17 21.32 4.20 -8.53
CA LEU A 17 21.29 3.80 -9.92
C LEU A 17 22.39 4.50 -10.72
N GLN A 18 22.52 5.83 -10.61
CA GLN A 18 23.57 6.60 -11.28
C GLN A 18 24.96 6.09 -10.89
N SER A 19 25.23 5.89 -9.60
CA SER A 19 26.50 5.35 -9.14
C SER A 19 26.77 3.92 -9.63
N ALA A 20 25.72 3.11 -9.81
CA ALA A 20 25.88 1.77 -10.34
C ALA A 20 26.20 1.78 -11.84
N GLU A 21 25.58 2.67 -12.63
CA GLU A 21 25.86 2.83 -14.04
C GLU A 21 27.28 3.34 -14.29
N GLU A 22 27.76 4.33 -13.49
CA GLU A 22 29.15 4.81 -13.51
C GLU A 22 30.15 3.67 -13.29
N ARG A 23 29.88 2.79 -12.30
CA ARG A 23 30.74 1.61 -12.05
C ARG A 23 30.72 0.59 -13.17
N LEU A 24 29.56 0.34 -13.78
CA LEU A 24 29.48 -0.54 -14.95
C LEU A 24 30.34 -0.02 -16.11
N GLU A 25 30.30 1.30 -16.35
CA GLU A 25 31.11 1.95 -17.36
C GLU A 25 32.62 1.82 -17.06
N GLU A 26 33.05 2.06 -15.82
CA GLU A 26 34.43 1.88 -15.36
C GLU A 26 34.93 0.42 -15.54
N GLU A 27 34.08 -0.55 -15.30
CA GLU A 27 34.37 -1.97 -15.48
C GLU A 27 34.28 -2.45 -16.95
N GLY A 28 33.91 -1.55 -17.87
CA GLY A 28 33.75 -1.85 -19.30
C GLY A 28 32.53 -2.71 -19.62
N ILE A 29 31.58 -2.80 -18.70
CA ILE A 29 30.33 -3.54 -18.87
C ILE A 29 29.32 -2.61 -19.56
N ARG A 30 28.86 -3.02 -20.73
CA ARG A 30 27.83 -2.28 -21.47
C ARG A 30 26.45 -2.72 -21.00
N GLY A 31 25.60 -1.76 -20.63
CA GLY A 31 24.21 -2.02 -20.21
C GLY A 31 23.60 -0.77 -19.60
N GLU A 32 22.30 -0.79 -19.43
CA GLU A 32 21.51 0.24 -18.76
C GLU A 32 20.76 -0.43 -17.60
N ILE A 33 20.58 0.30 -16.52
CA ILE A 33 19.84 -0.18 -15.34
C ILE A 33 18.49 0.54 -15.29
N TYR A 34 17.41 -0.24 -15.24
CA TYR A 34 16.05 0.29 -15.09
C TYR A 34 15.47 -0.08 -13.75
N LEU A 35 14.98 0.91 -13.03
CA LEU A 35 14.22 0.72 -11.78
C LEU A 35 12.75 1.00 -12.05
N PHE A 36 11.91 0.00 -11.74
CA PHE A 36 10.47 0.11 -11.91
C PHE A 36 9.76 0.04 -10.56
N ARG A 37 8.74 0.87 -10.41
CA ARG A 37 7.81 0.85 -9.27
C ARG A 37 6.43 0.54 -9.80
N ASN A 38 6.04 -0.73 -9.73
CA ASN A 38 4.80 -1.23 -10.33
C ASN A 38 3.79 -1.69 -9.27
N ASN A 39 2.51 -1.50 -9.55
CA ASN A 39 1.41 -2.16 -8.84
C ASN A 39 1.18 -3.58 -9.38
N THR A 40 1.21 -3.71 -10.70
CA THR A 40 1.09 -4.99 -11.42
C THR A 40 2.00 -5.00 -12.63
N ASP A 41 2.39 -6.18 -13.10
CA ASP A 41 3.14 -6.34 -14.35
C ASP A 41 2.26 -6.86 -15.50
N SER A 42 2.86 -7.01 -16.68
CA SER A 42 2.18 -7.54 -17.86
C SER A 42 1.88 -9.03 -17.79
N ALA A 43 2.54 -9.77 -16.90
CA ALA A 43 2.29 -11.19 -16.66
C ALA A 43 1.15 -11.42 -15.64
N GLY A 44 0.57 -10.36 -15.09
CA GLY A 44 -0.52 -10.42 -14.12
C GLY A 44 -0.06 -10.61 -12.67
N ASN A 45 1.23 -10.42 -12.38
CA ASN A 45 1.69 -10.43 -10.99
C ASN A 45 1.36 -9.10 -10.31
N SER A 46 1.03 -9.16 -9.02
CA SER A 46 0.80 -7.99 -8.19
C SER A 46 1.94 -7.80 -7.21
N TYR A 47 2.45 -6.59 -7.13
CA TYR A 47 3.45 -6.16 -6.16
C TYR A 47 2.80 -5.63 -4.88
N GLY A 48 3.60 -5.43 -3.83
CA GLY A 48 3.09 -4.96 -2.55
C GLY A 48 2.83 -3.45 -2.53
N CYS A 49 1.78 -3.06 -1.82
CA CYS A 49 1.59 -1.70 -1.33
C CYS A 49 1.14 -1.85 0.14
N HIS A 50 2.10 -1.79 1.06
CA HIS A 50 1.87 -2.07 2.47
C HIS A 50 1.88 -0.77 3.26
N GLU A 51 0.84 -0.56 4.03
CA GLU A 51 0.72 0.54 4.96
C GLU A 51 0.70 -0.02 6.38
N ASN A 52 1.49 0.55 7.28
CA ASN A 52 1.50 0.16 8.67
C ASN A 52 1.11 1.35 9.54
N TYR A 53 0.10 1.15 10.35
CA TYR A 53 -0.39 2.13 11.30
C TYR A 53 -0.25 1.60 12.72
N LEU A 54 0.17 2.45 13.62
CA LEU A 54 0.20 2.16 15.03
C LEU A 54 -1.19 2.49 15.60
N ALA A 55 -1.90 1.47 16.06
CA ALA A 55 -3.23 1.61 16.66
C ALA A 55 -3.20 1.20 18.12
N THR A 56 -4.07 1.77 18.95
CA THR A 56 -4.19 1.40 20.36
C THR A 56 -4.85 0.04 20.52
N ARG A 57 -4.65 -0.59 21.68
CA ARG A 57 -5.33 -1.85 22.05
C ARG A 57 -6.64 -1.65 22.81
N GLU A 58 -7.13 -0.43 22.90
CA GLU A 58 -8.39 -0.13 23.58
C GLU A 58 -9.60 -0.77 22.89
N GLN A 59 -9.47 -1.03 21.60
CA GLN A 59 -10.47 -1.75 20.81
C GLN A 59 -9.87 -3.01 20.20
N ASP A 60 -10.70 -4.02 19.96
CA ASP A 60 -10.27 -5.25 19.30
C ASP A 60 -10.13 -5.05 17.78
N LEU A 61 -9.48 -6.00 17.13
CA LEU A 61 -9.24 -5.95 15.68
C LEU A 61 -10.54 -6.08 14.87
N ALA A 62 -11.55 -6.77 15.39
CA ALA A 62 -12.83 -6.91 14.72
C ALA A 62 -13.54 -5.57 14.61
N SER A 63 -13.58 -4.79 15.69
CA SER A 63 -14.14 -3.43 15.70
C SER A 63 -13.44 -2.50 14.71
N TYR A 64 -12.10 -2.56 14.61
CA TYR A 64 -11.38 -1.82 13.58
C TYR A 64 -11.79 -2.27 12.17
N SER A 65 -11.92 -3.57 11.96
CA SER A 65 -12.18 -4.15 10.64
C SER A 65 -13.58 -3.82 10.11
N GLU A 66 -14.59 -3.79 10.96
CA GLU A 66 -15.97 -3.43 10.60
C GLU A 66 -16.03 -2.04 9.95
N VAL A 67 -15.29 -1.09 10.46
CA VAL A 67 -15.24 0.27 9.95
C VAL A 67 -14.27 0.43 8.79
N LEU A 68 -13.08 -0.18 8.93
CA LEU A 68 -12.01 0.04 7.95
C LEU A 68 -12.25 -0.68 6.64
N VAL A 69 -12.83 -1.88 6.62
CA VAL A 69 -13.03 -2.61 5.36
C VAL A 69 -13.89 -1.83 4.38
N PRO A 70 -15.09 -1.32 4.72
CA PRO A 70 -15.87 -0.46 3.83
C PRO A 70 -15.14 0.82 3.43
N PHE A 71 -14.44 1.46 4.37
CA PHE A 71 -13.62 2.63 4.10
C PHE A 71 -12.51 2.33 3.09
N LEU A 72 -11.76 1.25 3.27
CA LEU A 72 -10.67 0.85 2.39
C LEU A 72 -11.14 0.51 0.98
N VAL A 73 -12.35 -0.04 0.83
CA VAL A 73 -12.99 -0.24 -0.48
C VAL A 73 -13.30 1.10 -1.14
N SER A 74 -13.98 1.99 -0.44
CA SER A 74 -14.38 3.30 -0.98
C SER A 74 -13.18 4.23 -1.21
N ARG A 75 -12.10 4.08 -0.44
CA ARG A 75 -10.85 4.82 -0.60
C ARG A 75 -10.24 4.69 -2.00
N GLN A 76 -10.49 3.58 -2.70
CA GLN A 76 -9.98 3.36 -4.04
C GLN A 76 -10.52 4.36 -5.07
N ILE A 77 -11.65 5.01 -4.81
CA ILE A 77 -12.25 6.02 -5.70
C ILE A 77 -11.27 7.20 -5.91
N TYR A 78 -10.54 7.59 -4.88
CA TYR A 78 -9.60 8.74 -4.95
C TYR A 78 -8.13 8.36 -4.81
N ALA A 79 -7.82 7.15 -4.35
CA ALA A 79 -6.46 6.67 -4.15
C ALA A 79 -6.08 5.48 -5.05
N GLY A 80 -6.98 4.99 -5.87
CA GLY A 80 -6.67 3.99 -6.88
C GLY A 80 -5.82 4.57 -8.00
N ALA A 81 -4.87 3.79 -8.51
CA ALA A 81 -3.94 4.22 -9.57
C ALA A 81 -4.51 4.05 -10.99
N GLY A 82 -5.66 3.40 -11.12
CA GLY A 82 -6.31 3.15 -12.40
C GLY A 82 -5.57 2.14 -13.29
N LYS A 83 -6.30 1.37 -14.04
CA LYS A 83 -5.75 0.39 -15.01
C LYS A 83 -6.74 0.15 -16.14
N VAL A 84 -6.22 0.05 -17.35
CA VAL A 84 -6.97 -0.51 -18.48
C VAL A 84 -6.69 -2.01 -18.55
N LEU A 85 -7.73 -2.80 -18.31
CA LEU A 85 -7.68 -4.25 -18.38
C LEU A 85 -8.12 -4.71 -19.77
N GLN A 86 -7.30 -5.50 -20.43
CA GLN A 86 -7.69 -6.18 -21.66
C GLN A 86 -8.41 -7.47 -21.30
N THR A 87 -9.66 -7.61 -21.74
CA THR A 87 -10.47 -8.81 -21.52
C THR A 87 -10.92 -9.43 -22.84
N ALA A 88 -11.42 -10.65 -22.80
CA ALA A 88 -11.99 -11.31 -23.98
C ALA A 88 -13.18 -10.53 -24.60
N ARG A 89 -13.81 -9.63 -23.82
CA ARG A 89 -14.93 -8.79 -24.24
C ARG A 89 -14.53 -7.37 -24.62
N GLY A 90 -13.21 -7.06 -24.69
CA GLY A 90 -12.67 -5.74 -24.98
C GLY A 90 -11.97 -5.09 -23.77
N ALA A 91 -11.63 -3.83 -23.90
CA ALA A 91 -10.96 -3.07 -22.85
C ALA A 91 -11.96 -2.65 -21.74
N LYS A 92 -11.51 -2.75 -20.49
CA LYS A 92 -12.26 -2.35 -19.29
C LYS A 92 -11.38 -1.47 -18.41
N PHE A 93 -11.91 -0.36 -17.91
CA PHE A 93 -11.24 0.45 -16.91
C PHE A 93 -11.50 -0.08 -15.50
N ALA A 94 -10.46 -0.19 -14.70
CA ALA A 94 -10.52 -0.47 -13.28
C ALA A 94 -9.93 0.71 -12.48
N ILE A 95 -10.61 1.12 -11.41
CA ILE A 95 -10.17 2.24 -10.57
C ILE A 95 -8.86 1.89 -9.84
N SER A 96 -8.72 0.65 -9.38
CA SER A 96 -7.52 0.15 -8.71
C SER A 96 -6.82 -0.90 -9.58
N GLN A 97 -5.50 -0.85 -9.65
CA GLN A 97 -4.70 -1.84 -10.36
C GLN A 97 -4.64 -3.18 -9.65
N ARG A 98 -4.70 -3.18 -8.30
CA ARG A 98 -4.50 -4.36 -7.46
C ARG A 98 -5.78 -4.97 -6.90
N ALA A 99 -6.95 -4.36 -7.11
CA ALA A 99 -8.21 -4.83 -6.54
C ALA A 99 -8.53 -6.30 -6.85
N GLU A 100 -8.25 -6.75 -8.07
CA GLU A 100 -8.49 -8.13 -8.50
C GLU A 100 -7.61 -9.19 -7.81
N HIS A 101 -6.59 -8.75 -7.06
CA HIS A 101 -5.67 -9.61 -6.30
C HIS A 101 -5.99 -9.68 -4.80
N ILE A 102 -7.00 -8.96 -4.34
CA ILE A 102 -7.41 -8.89 -2.93
C ILE A 102 -8.74 -9.62 -2.76
N TRP A 103 -8.75 -10.70 -1.98
CA TRP A 103 -9.89 -11.62 -1.91
C TRP A 103 -10.54 -11.69 -0.53
N GLU A 104 -9.89 -11.24 0.52
CA GLU A 104 -10.37 -11.34 1.90
C GLU A 104 -10.34 -9.98 2.60
N GLY A 105 -11.27 -9.76 3.53
CA GLY A 105 -11.27 -8.57 4.37
C GLY A 105 -10.09 -8.60 5.35
N THR A 106 -9.99 -9.66 6.15
CA THR A 106 -8.96 -9.84 7.17
C THR A 106 -8.44 -11.27 7.18
N SER A 107 -7.13 -11.44 7.26
CA SER A 107 -6.49 -12.76 7.35
C SER A 107 -5.03 -12.63 7.80
N SER A 108 -4.45 -13.69 8.37
CA SER A 108 -3.02 -13.81 8.62
C SER A 108 -2.23 -14.37 7.41
N ALA A 109 -2.92 -14.77 6.36
CA ALA A 109 -2.32 -15.34 5.15
C ALA A 109 -1.48 -14.29 4.40
N THR A 110 -0.37 -14.73 3.78
CA THR A 110 0.56 -13.84 3.09
C THR A 110 0.79 -14.17 1.64
N THR A 111 0.49 -15.40 1.19
CA THR A 111 0.94 -15.89 -0.11
C THR A 111 -0.17 -16.22 -1.10
N ARG A 112 -1.24 -16.86 -0.69
CA ARG A 112 -2.32 -17.31 -1.59
C ARG A 112 -3.55 -16.41 -1.57
N SER A 113 -3.86 -15.89 -0.42
CA SER A 113 -4.96 -14.96 -0.22
C SER A 113 -4.37 -13.66 0.30
N ARG A 114 -4.61 -12.57 -0.40
CA ARG A 114 -4.16 -11.23 0.05
C ARG A 114 -5.35 -10.57 0.71
N PRO A 115 -5.32 -10.41 2.04
CA PRO A 115 -6.38 -9.70 2.74
C PRO A 115 -6.22 -8.19 2.57
N MET A 116 -7.31 -7.45 2.82
CA MET A 116 -7.22 -6.00 2.95
C MET A 116 -6.41 -5.61 4.18
N ILE A 117 -6.64 -6.30 5.30
CA ILE A 117 -5.95 -6.11 6.58
C ILE A 117 -5.31 -7.43 6.98
N ASN A 118 -3.99 -7.42 7.14
CA ASN A 118 -3.26 -8.56 7.68
C ASN A 118 -3.28 -8.53 9.20
N THR A 119 -3.62 -9.65 9.81
CA THR A 119 -3.81 -9.76 11.26
C THR A 119 -2.52 -10.04 12.04
N ARG A 120 -1.36 -10.09 11.38
CA ARG A 120 -0.07 -10.21 12.08
C ARG A 120 0.21 -8.96 12.88
N ASP A 121 0.31 -9.15 14.17
CA ASP A 121 0.48 -8.10 15.15
C ASP A 121 1.94 -8.08 15.64
N GLU A 122 2.76 -7.30 15.00
CA GLU A 122 4.18 -7.11 15.31
C GLU A 122 4.48 -5.61 15.39
N PRO A 123 4.00 -4.91 16.44
CA PRO A 123 4.25 -3.48 16.56
C PRO A 123 5.73 -3.22 16.88
N HIS A 124 6.34 -2.28 16.18
CA HIS A 124 7.67 -1.77 16.52
C HIS A 124 7.56 -0.70 17.61
N ALA A 125 6.80 -1.00 18.67
CA ALA A 125 6.48 -0.13 19.79
C ALA A 125 6.13 -0.99 21.00
N ASP A 126 5.68 -0.36 22.11
CA ASP A 126 5.17 -1.06 23.28
C ASP A 126 3.97 -1.95 22.90
N ALA A 127 4.20 -3.26 22.89
CA ALA A 127 3.23 -4.26 22.45
C ALA A 127 2.05 -4.45 23.42
N GLU A 128 2.14 -3.97 24.66
CA GLU A 128 1.02 -4.00 25.60
C GLU A 128 0.00 -2.89 25.31
N ARG A 129 0.47 -1.76 24.79
CA ARG A 129 -0.34 -0.58 24.51
C ARG A 129 -0.79 -0.48 23.06
N PHE A 130 0.03 -0.94 22.12
CA PHE A 130 -0.16 -0.72 20.71
C PHE A 130 -0.17 -2.02 19.91
N ARG A 131 -0.85 -1.99 18.78
CA ARG A 131 -0.82 -3.01 17.73
C ARG A 131 -0.39 -2.41 16.41
N ARG A 132 0.21 -3.23 15.57
CA ARG A 132 0.41 -2.90 14.17
C ARG A 132 -0.87 -3.20 13.37
N LEU A 133 -1.48 -2.19 12.81
CA LEU A 133 -2.51 -2.37 11.80
C LEU A 133 -1.84 -2.41 10.43
N HIS A 134 -1.80 -3.59 9.83
CA HIS A 134 -1.11 -3.82 8.57
C HIS A 134 -2.12 -3.89 7.43
N ILE A 135 -2.20 -2.81 6.64
CA ILE A 135 -3.09 -2.69 5.48
C ILE A 135 -2.32 -3.08 4.22
N ILE A 136 -2.90 -4.00 3.43
CA ILE A 136 -2.29 -4.52 2.20
C ILE A 136 -3.05 -4.05 0.95
N VAL A 137 -4.32 -3.71 1.08
CA VAL A 137 -5.15 -3.22 -0.02
C VAL A 137 -4.75 -1.82 -0.45
N GLY A 138 -4.91 -1.57 -1.74
CA GLY A 138 -4.63 -0.28 -2.36
C GLY A 138 -3.45 -0.34 -3.30
N ASP A 139 -3.27 0.73 -4.02
CA ASP A 139 -2.22 0.90 -5.01
C ASP A 139 -1.12 1.82 -4.49
N THR A 140 0.10 1.61 -4.96
CA THR A 140 1.16 2.59 -4.84
C THR A 140 0.84 3.77 -5.76
N ASN A 141 0.90 4.97 -5.24
CA ASN A 141 0.68 6.21 -5.97
C ASN A 141 2.03 6.84 -6.35
N MET A 142 2.13 7.35 -7.57
CA MET A 142 3.35 8.03 -8.04
C MET A 142 3.44 9.48 -7.51
N GLY A 143 2.29 10.13 -7.36
CA GLY A 143 2.21 11.51 -6.89
C GLY A 143 2.20 11.63 -5.37
N GLU A 144 2.69 12.76 -4.88
CA GLU A 144 2.69 13.08 -3.45
C GLU A 144 1.28 13.31 -2.90
N TYR A 145 0.45 14.00 -3.66
CA TYR A 145 -0.91 14.35 -3.25
C TYR A 145 -1.82 13.13 -3.01
N PRO A 146 -1.94 12.17 -3.94
CA PRO A 146 -2.72 10.96 -3.68
C PRO A 146 -2.13 10.09 -2.56
N THR A 147 -0.81 10.07 -2.39
CA THR A 147 -0.15 9.40 -1.25
C THR A 147 -0.54 10.07 0.07
N PHE A 148 -0.49 11.40 0.11
CA PHE A 148 -0.91 12.18 1.28
C PHE A 148 -2.38 11.94 1.63
N LEU A 149 -3.27 12.00 0.65
CA LEU A 149 -4.71 11.75 0.85
C LEU A 149 -4.98 10.33 1.34
N LYS A 150 -4.34 9.34 0.73
CA LYS A 150 -4.51 7.93 1.10
C LYS A 150 -4.14 7.68 2.56
N VAL A 151 -2.96 8.09 2.95
CA VAL A 151 -2.46 7.85 4.32
C VAL A 151 -3.15 8.78 5.32
N GLY A 152 -3.35 10.04 4.98
CA GLY A 152 -3.99 11.03 5.84
C GLY A 152 -5.44 10.67 6.16
N ALA A 153 -6.23 10.31 5.15
CA ALA A 153 -7.62 9.90 5.37
C ALA A 153 -7.71 8.62 6.22
N THR A 154 -6.80 7.66 6.00
CA THR A 154 -6.74 6.45 6.84
C THR A 154 -6.37 6.78 8.28
N SER A 155 -5.43 7.68 8.50
CA SER A 155 -5.04 8.12 9.83
C SER A 155 -6.20 8.82 10.57
N ILE A 156 -6.96 9.65 9.87
CA ILE A 156 -8.16 10.31 10.43
C ILE A 156 -9.22 9.25 10.77
N MET A 157 -9.47 8.29 9.88
CA MET A 157 -10.44 7.22 10.12
C MET A 157 -10.06 6.40 11.36
N LEU A 158 -8.78 6.03 11.50
CA LEU A 158 -8.30 5.31 12.68
C LEU A 158 -8.53 6.10 13.97
N ARG A 159 -8.23 7.37 13.94
CA ARG A 159 -8.48 8.25 15.09
C ARG A 159 -9.97 8.32 15.44
N MET A 160 -10.84 8.42 14.44
CA MET A 160 -12.30 8.41 14.67
C MET A 160 -12.77 7.09 15.29
N ILE A 161 -12.18 5.94 14.90
CA ILE A 161 -12.47 4.64 15.50
C ILE A 161 -12.02 4.63 16.96
N GLU A 162 -10.80 5.06 17.26
CA GLU A 162 -10.24 5.11 18.61
C GLU A 162 -11.03 6.04 19.53
N GLU A 163 -11.48 7.17 19.03
CA GLU A 163 -12.32 8.13 19.74
C GLU A 163 -13.81 7.69 19.80
N ARG A 164 -14.17 6.54 19.23
CA ARG A 164 -15.56 6.03 19.12
C ARG A 164 -16.53 7.05 18.49
N SER A 165 -16.03 7.85 17.60
CA SER A 165 -16.78 8.90 16.91
C SER A 165 -17.54 8.40 15.67
N VAL A 166 -17.33 7.15 15.27
CA VAL A 166 -18.02 6.49 14.14
C VAL A 166 -19.13 5.61 14.73
N ILE A 167 -20.36 5.91 14.35
CA ILE A 167 -21.55 5.12 14.68
C ILE A 167 -22.04 4.47 13.38
N PHE A 168 -22.20 3.16 13.39
CA PHE A 168 -22.81 2.38 12.31
C PHE A 168 -24.14 1.80 12.75
#